data_97842867f311629c50f3c41b4a61a51e
#
_entry.id   97842867f311629c50f3c41b4a61a51e
#
_cell.length_a   1.000
_cell.length_b   1.000
_cell.length_c   1.000
_cell.angle_alpha   90.00
_cell.angle_beta   90.00
_cell.angle_gamma   90.00
#
_symmetry.space_group_name_H-M   'P 1'
#
loop_
_entity.id
_entity.type
_entity.pdbx_description
1 polymer ?
#
loop_
_entity_poly.entity_id
_entity_poly.type
_entity_poly.pdbx_seq_one_letter_code
_entity_poly.pdbx_strand_id
1 'polypeptide(L)'
;MAFANQPKGSVSAGSIKPVTRKAVRCQREVAWLVTQAAGKLVATTDDVNAPTPSFVLATALSYTRKQEQAAQDNGHAIDYEAVMGPDLDNFCQAAGLPAAPNALSDAGYMFTLSGADLIRDLYAYCNDLDERMGDAAQVKPGYAIKLALRLFLLDGVGGDVASSKDNASA
;
A
#
# COMPACT_ATOMS: atom_id res chain seq x y z
N MET A 1 21.12 9.48 -45.71
CA MET A 1 20.39 9.28 -45.38
C MET A 1 19.62 9.44 -44.15
N ALA A 2 18.58 9.92 -44.27
CA ALA A 2 17.80 10.24 -43.16
C ALA A 2 17.37 9.13 -42.36
N PHE A 3 17.48 8.01 -42.86
CA PHE A 3 17.05 6.93 -42.16
C PHE A 3 17.72 6.75 -40.88
N ALA A 4 18.74 7.33 -40.73
CA ALA A 4 19.47 7.10 -39.54
C ALA A 4 18.70 7.51 -38.35
N ASN A 5 17.97 8.53 -38.43
CA ASN A 5 17.38 8.92 -37.30
C ASN A 5 16.06 8.31 -37.11
N GLN A 6 15.42 8.11 -38.12
CA GLN A 6 14.27 7.58 -38.04
C GLN A 6 14.18 6.31 -37.29
N PRO A 7 15.04 5.46 -37.41
CA PRO A 7 14.98 4.24 -36.74
C PRO A 7 14.79 4.35 -35.28
N LYS A 8 15.46 5.24 -34.67
CA LYS A 8 15.31 5.23 -33.32
C LYS A 8 14.00 5.71 -32.95
N GLY A 9 13.56 6.67 -33.57
CA GLY A 9 12.29 7.20 -33.19
C GLY A 9 11.21 6.22 -33.41
N SER A 10 11.24 5.56 -34.51
CA SER A 10 10.14 4.70 -34.79
C SER A 10 10.11 3.49 -33.94
N VAL A 11 11.26 3.00 -33.54
CA VAL A 11 11.24 1.80 -32.77
C VAL A 11 10.78 2.03 -31.40
N SER A 12 10.70 3.23 -30.98
CA SER A 12 10.43 3.45 -29.60
C SER A 12 9.13 2.85 -29.16
N ALA A 13 8.14 2.77 -29.99
CA ALA A 13 6.87 2.22 -29.57
C ALA A 13 7.00 0.79 -29.16
N GLY A 14 7.72 0.00 -29.92
CA GLY A 14 7.87 -1.39 -29.61
C GLY A 14 8.96 -1.67 -28.62
N SER A 15 9.84 -0.72 -28.39
CA SER A 15 10.97 -0.97 -27.52
C SER A 15 10.90 -0.25 -26.18
N ILE A 16 9.76 0.35 -25.84
CA ILE A 16 9.61 0.99 -24.57
C ILE A 16 9.67 -0.06 -23.46
N LYS A 17 10.59 0.14 -22.56
CA LYS A 17 10.73 -0.77 -21.44
C LYS A 17 9.79 -0.38 -20.33
N PRO A 18 9.21 -1.35 -19.62
CA PRO A 18 8.38 -1.02 -18.48
C PRO A 18 9.22 -0.37 -17.38
N VAL A 19 8.60 0.49 -16.60
CA VAL A 19 9.25 1.09 -15.46
C VAL A 19 9.41 0.00 -14.41
N THR A 20 10.64 -0.25 -13.98
CA THR A 20 10.93 -1.31 -13.02
C THR A 20 11.32 -0.78 -11.66
N ARG A 21 11.55 0.52 -11.53
CA ARG A 21 11.85 1.16 -10.25
C ARG A 21 11.21 2.53 -10.22
N LYS A 22 10.65 2.88 -9.08
CA LYS A 22 10.05 4.19 -8.91
C LYS A 22 10.11 4.61 -7.46
N ALA A 23 10.51 5.83 -7.21
CA ALA A 23 10.50 6.40 -5.86
C ALA A 23 9.17 7.10 -5.62
N VAL A 24 8.58 6.82 -4.48
CA VAL A 24 7.30 7.43 -4.09
C VAL A 24 7.51 8.12 -2.76
N ARG A 25 7.09 9.38 -2.69
CA ARG A 25 7.16 10.12 -1.44
C ARG A 25 6.00 9.72 -0.55
N CYS A 26 6.33 9.34 0.68
CA CYS A 26 5.36 8.92 1.68
C CYS A 26 5.55 9.71 2.96
N GLN A 27 4.60 9.63 3.85
CA GLN A 27 4.79 10.15 5.20
C GLN A 27 5.81 9.28 5.93
N ARG A 28 6.53 9.89 6.86
CA ARG A 28 7.60 9.20 7.55
C ARG A 28 7.13 7.95 8.28
N GLU A 29 5.91 7.95 8.75
CA GLU A 29 5.38 6.77 9.43
C GLU A 29 5.36 5.53 8.56
N VAL A 30 5.36 5.66 7.24
CA VAL A 30 5.38 4.51 6.34
C VAL A 30 6.62 3.66 6.56
N ALA A 31 7.76 4.28 6.89
CA ALA A 31 8.96 3.52 7.19
C ALA A 31 8.74 2.59 8.39
N TRP A 32 8.06 3.08 9.42
CA TRP A 32 7.75 2.27 10.61
C TRP A 32 6.75 1.16 10.25
N LEU A 33 5.73 1.49 9.48
CA LEU A 33 4.74 0.51 9.06
C LEU A 33 5.37 -0.62 8.24
N VAL A 34 6.29 -0.29 7.35
CA VAL A 34 7.02 -1.29 6.56
C VAL A 34 7.81 -2.21 7.47
N THR A 35 8.49 -1.65 8.47
CA THR A 35 9.27 -2.44 9.42
C THR A 35 8.37 -3.41 10.20
N GLN A 36 7.22 -2.93 10.65
CA GLN A 36 6.29 -3.79 11.38
C GLN A 36 5.68 -4.86 10.48
N ALA A 37 5.34 -4.52 9.26
CA ALA A 37 4.81 -5.49 8.30
C ALA A 37 5.85 -6.53 7.92
N ALA A 38 7.10 -6.14 7.79
CA ALA A 38 8.19 -7.09 7.54
C ALA A 38 8.33 -8.07 8.71
N GLY A 39 8.24 -7.57 9.93
CA GLY A 39 8.28 -8.41 11.12
C GLY A 39 7.13 -9.41 11.16
N LYS A 40 5.94 -8.96 10.77
CA LYS A 40 4.78 -9.85 10.71
C LYS A 40 4.99 -10.96 9.69
N LEU A 41 5.55 -10.64 8.53
CA LEU A 41 5.82 -11.65 7.51
C LEU A 41 6.85 -12.66 7.97
N VAL A 42 7.93 -12.21 8.60
CA VAL A 42 8.95 -13.12 9.12
C VAL A 42 8.36 -14.06 10.17
N ALA A 43 7.47 -13.54 11.01
CA ALA A 43 6.86 -14.36 12.05
C ALA A 43 5.89 -15.39 11.50
N THR A 44 5.36 -15.20 10.31
CA THR A 44 4.36 -16.10 9.74
C THR A 44 4.91 -17.02 8.66
N THR A 45 6.18 -16.88 8.30
CA THR A 45 6.80 -17.72 7.27
C THR A 45 8.06 -18.34 7.84
N ASP A 46 8.48 -19.45 7.25
CA ASP A 46 9.72 -20.08 7.62
C ASP A 46 10.92 -19.49 6.90
N ASP A 47 10.72 -18.44 6.14
CA ASP A 47 11.80 -17.81 5.41
C ASP A 47 12.64 -17.00 6.38
N VAL A 48 13.91 -17.31 6.45
CA VAL A 48 14.83 -16.64 7.36
C VAL A 48 15.33 -15.31 6.81
N ASN A 49 15.08 -15.03 5.56
CA ASN A 49 15.55 -13.79 4.96
C ASN A 49 14.56 -12.66 5.22
N ALA A 50 15.08 -11.51 5.59
CA ALA A 50 14.23 -10.35 5.77
C ALA A 50 13.62 -9.94 4.44
N PRO A 51 12.29 -9.76 4.37
CA PRO A 51 11.65 -9.36 3.13
C PRO A 51 12.05 -7.94 2.76
N THR A 52 12.17 -7.69 1.45
CA THR A 52 12.43 -6.33 0.97
C THR A 52 11.18 -5.47 1.17
N PRO A 53 11.32 -4.14 1.25
CA PRO A 53 10.16 -3.27 1.34
C PRO A 53 9.17 -3.46 0.19
N SER A 54 9.67 -3.70 -1.01
CA SER A 54 8.78 -3.93 -2.16
C SER A 54 7.99 -5.22 -2.02
N PHE A 55 8.61 -6.27 -1.51
CA PHE A 55 7.90 -7.53 -1.27
C PHE A 55 6.85 -7.35 -0.17
N VAL A 56 7.19 -6.62 0.88
CA VAL A 56 6.24 -6.31 1.96
C VAL A 56 5.03 -5.57 1.40
N LEU A 57 5.28 -4.56 0.58
CA LEU A 57 4.18 -3.80 0.00
C LEU A 57 3.35 -4.65 -0.97
N ALA A 58 4.01 -5.47 -1.78
CA ALA A 58 3.28 -6.34 -2.70
C ALA A 58 2.34 -7.28 -1.95
N THR A 59 2.81 -7.82 -0.84
CA THR A 59 1.99 -8.70 0.00
C THR A 59 0.84 -7.93 0.64
N ALA A 60 1.12 -6.75 1.18
CA ALA A 60 0.09 -5.93 1.81
C ALA A 60 -0.95 -5.46 0.79
N LEU A 61 -0.52 -5.11 -0.40
CA LEU A 61 -1.44 -4.67 -1.45
C LEU A 61 -2.33 -5.82 -1.93
N SER A 62 -1.75 -7.00 -2.13
CA SER A 62 -2.51 -8.18 -2.48
C SER A 62 -3.54 -8.52 -1.41
N TYR A 63 -3.13 -8.46 -0.15
CA TYR A 63 -4.04 -8.69 0.97
C TYR A 63 -5.19 -7.69 0.96
N THR A 64 -4.85 -6.40 0.79
CA THR A 64 -5.85 -5.34 0.77
C THR A 64 -6.88 -5.55 -0.33
N ARG A 65 -6.42 -5.90 -1.54
CA ARG A 65 -7.33 -6.13 -2.66
C ARG A 65 -8.24 -7.32 -2.39
N LYS A 66 -7.73 -8.36 -1.76
CA LYS A 66 -8.56 -9.51 -1.37
C LYS A 66 -9.59 -9.15 -0.33
N GLN A 67 -9.22 -8.33 0.64
CA GLN A 67 -10.17 -7.90 1.66
C GLN A 67 -11.26 -7.03 1.06
N GLU A 68 -10.91 -6.16 0.14
CA GLU A 68 -11.90 -5.34 -0.55
C GLU A 68 -12.87 -6.18 -1.37
N GLN A 69 -12.34 -7.18 -2.06
CA GLN A 69 -13.17 -8.07 -2.86
C GLN A 69 -14.11 -8.89 -1.95
N ALA A 70 -13.58 -9.40 -0.87
CA ALA A 70 -14.39 -10.17 0.08
C ALA A 70 -15.50 -9.31 0.69
N ALA A 71 -15.19 -8.07 1.04
CA ALA A 71 -16.19 -7.16 1.56
C ALA A 71 -17.27 -6.90 0.51
N GLN A 72 -16.86 -6.64 -0.70
CA GLN A 72 -17.80 -6.38 -1.79
C GLN A 72 -18.70 -7.59 -2.04
N ASP A 73 -18.14 -8.79 -2.05
CA ASP A 73 -18.89 -10.02 -2.27
C ASP A 73 -19.95 -10.23 -1.16
N ASN A 74 -19.71 -9.71 0.02
CA ASN A 74 -20.62 -9.81 1.15
C ASN A 74 -21.50 -8.57 1.32
N GLY A 75 -21.49 -7.66 0.37
CA GLY A 75 -22.31 -6.44 0.42
C GLY A 75 -21.79 -5.38 1.36
N HIS A 76 -20.53 -5.44 1.73
CA HIS A 76 -19.91 -4.48 2.63
C HIS A 76 -18.88 -3.62 1.91
N ALA A 77 -18.43 -2.59 2.59
CA ALA A 77 -17.30 -1.78 2.12
C ALA A 77 -16.34 -1.60 3.28
N ILE A 78 -15.05 -1.56 2.98
CA ILE A 78 -14.05 -1.29 3.99
C ILE A 78 -14.19 0.16 4.46
N ASP A 79 -14.16 0.35 5.77
CA ASP A 79 -14.21 1.67 6.34
C ASP A 79 -12.81 2.28 6.33
N TYR A 80 -12.48 2.96 5.24
CA TYR A 80 -11.16 3.55 5.09
C TYR A 80 -10.87 4.60 6.16
N GLU A 81 -11.88 5.29 6.63
CA GLU A 81 -11.67 6.31 7.64
C GLU A 81 -11.29 5.69 8.98
N ALA A 82 -11.87 4.55 9.31
CA ALA A 82 -11.50 3.84 10.52
C ALA A 82 -10.05 3.35 10.45
N VAL A 83 -9.55 3.03 9.27
CA VAL A 83 -8.19 2.56 9.10
C VAL A 83 -7.20 3.72 9.06
N MET A 84 -7.53 4.79 8.34
CA MET A 84 -6.59 5.88 8.07
C MET A 84 -6.72 7.06 9.02
N GLY A 85 -7.85 7.19 9.69
CA GLY A 85 -8.09 8.31 10.60
C GLY A 85 -7.23 8.35 11.85
N PRO A 86 -6.99 7.22 12.52
CA PRO A 86 -6.17 7.26 13.73
C PRO A 86 -4.74 7.73 13.45
N ASP A 87 -4.18 8.50 14.38
CA ASP A 87 -2.78 8.84 14.27
C ASP A 87 -1.94 7.58 14.51
N LEU A 88 -0.64 7.67 14.28
CA LEU A 88 0.23 6.51 14.34
C LEU A 88 0.21 5.82 15.71
N ASP A 89 0.21 6.60 16.79
CA ASP A 89 0.21 6.02 18.13
C ASP A 89 -1.07 5.25 18.41
N ASN A 90 -2.20 5.83 18.06
CA ASN A 90 -3.48 5.16 18.24
C ASN A 90 -3.60 3.95 17.31
N PHE A 91 -3.08 4.07 16.11
CA PHE A 91 -3.06 2.94 15.19
C PHE A 91 -2.22 1.79 15.75
N CYS A 92 -1.02 2.08 16.25
CA CYS A 92 -0.17 1.05 16.82
C CYS A 92 -0.85 0.34 17.99
N GLN A 93 -1.55 1.10 18.82
CA GLN A 93 -2.30 0.52 19.91
C GLN A 93 -3.39 -0.41 19.40
N ALA A 94 -4.17 0.04 18.45
CA ALA A 94 -5.27 -0.76 17.88
C ALA A 94 -4.75 -2.01 17.18
N ALA A 95 -3.59 -1.93 16.56
CA ALA A 95 -3.01 -3.05 15.83
C ALA A 95 -2.16 -3.97 16.70
N GLY A 96 -2.00 -3.65 17.98
CA GLY A 96 -1.18 -4.46 18.86
C GLY A 96 0.29 -4.37 18.57
N LEU A 97 0.74 -3.25 18.02
CA LEU A 97 2.12 -3.03 17.64
C LEU A 97 2.88 -2.28 18.72
N PRO A 98 4.23 -2.40 18.73
CA PRO A 98 5.02 -1.56 19.62
C PRO A 98 4.81 -0.07 19.32
N ALA A 99 4.99 0.76 20.32
CA ALA A 99 4.89 2.19 20.14
C ALA A 99 5.93 2.67 19.15
N ALA A 100 5.53 3.56 18.27
CA ALA A 100 6.46 4.12 17.28
C ALA A 100 7.48 5.04 17.98
N PRO A 101 8.70 5.11 17.45
CA PRO A 101 9.70 6.00 18.03
C PRO A 101 9.27 7.47 17.95
N ASN A 102 9.57 8.22 18.99
CA ASN A 102 9.25 9.63 19.01
C ASN A 102 10.01 10.43 17.96
N ALA A 103 11.06 9.84 17.40
CA ALA A 103 11.86 10.51 16.39
C ALA A 103 11.21 10.54 15.01
N LEU A 104 10.07 9.90 14.82
CA LEU A 104 9.37 10.01 13.56
C LEU A 104 8.81 11.41 13.42
N SER A 105 9.38 12.14 12.49
CA SER A 105 8.98 13.52 12.25
C SER A 105 8.11 13.58 11.00
N ASP A 106 7.65 14.78 10.70
CA ASP A 106 6.85 15.01 9.50
C ASP A 106 7.66 14.94 8.22
N ALA A 107 8.97 14.75 8.33
CA ALA A 107 9.79 14.62 7.13
C ALA A 107 9.35 13.43 6.31
N GLY A 108 9.31 13.59 5.01
CA GLY A 108 8.87 12.55 4.13
C GLY A 108 9.81 11.35 4.11
N TYR A 109 9.27 10.23 3.70
CA TYR A 109 10.02 9.00 3.49
C TYR A 109 9.92 8.65 2.01
N MET A 110 11.07 8.36 1.40
CA MET A 110 11.07 7.93 0.00
C MET A 110 11.03 6.42 -0.07
N PHE A 111 9.91 5.90 -0.54
CA PHE A 111 9.75 4.46 -0.72
C PHE A 111 10.15 4.13 -2.17
N THR A 112 11.16 3.30 -2.33
CA THR A 112 11.57 2.87 -3.65
C THR A 112 10.89 1.56 -4.00
N LEU A 113 9.99 1.64 -4.97
CA LEU A 113 9.30 0.47 -5.48
C LEU A 113 10.21 -0.24 -6.46
N SER A 114 10.31 -1.55 -6.36
CA SER A 114 11.04 -2.38 -7.31
C SER A 114 10.10 -3.41 -7.88
N GLY A 115 10.05 -3.50 -9.20
CA GLY A 115 9.21 -4.44 -9.91
C GLY A 115 8.10 -3.75 -10.69
N ALA A 116 8.06 -4.04 -11.99
CA ALA A 116 7.07 -3.43 -12.87
C ALA A 116 5.64 -3.79 -12.46
N ASP A 117 5.43 -5.01 -12.03
CA ASP A 117 4.09 -5.46 -11.63
C ASP A 117 3.60 -4.73 -10.39
N LEU A 118 4.47 -4.55 -9.41
CA LEU A 118 4.10 -3.83 -8.19
C LEU A 118 3.74 -2.39 -8.51
N ILE A 119 4.54 -1.73 -9.35
CA ILE A 119 4.28 -0.35 -9.74
C ILE A 119 2.94 -0.25 -10.45
N ARG A 120 2.70 -1.12 -11.41
CA ARG A 120 1.45 -1.15 -12.14
C ARG A 120 0.26 -1.37 -11.20
N ASP A 121 0.37 -2.34 -10.31
CA ASP A 121 -0.72 -2.69 -9.41
C ASP A 121 -1.01 -1.57 -8.42
N LEU A 122 0.02 -0.90 -7.93
CA LEU A 122 -0.16 0.23 -7.02
C LEU A 122 -0.90 1.38 -7.70
N TYR A 123 -0.51 1.73 -8.92
CA TYR A 123 -1.17 2.83 -9.62
C TYR A 123 -2.58 2.46 -10.06
N ALA A 124 -2.81 1.20 -10.41
CA ALA A 124 -4.18 0.74 -10.67
C ALA A 124 -5.04 0.85 -9.42
N TYR A 125 -4.46 0.54 -8.27
CA TYR A 125 -5.19 0.67 -7.01
C TYR A 125 -5.50 2.13 -6.69
N CYS A 126 -4.57 3.03 -6.96
CA CYS A 126 -4.84 4.47 -6.78
C CYS A 126 -6.03 4.92 -7.62
N ASN A 127 -6.11 4.45 -8.86
CA ASN A 127 -7.23 4.79 -9.73
C ASN A 127 -8.55 4.24 -9.20
N ASP A 128 -8.55 3.01 -8.71
CA ASP A 128 -9.75 2.41 -8.13
C ASP A 128 -10.20 3.18 -6.88
N LEU A 129 -9.27 3.61 -6.07
CA LEU A 129 -9.60 4.41 -4.89
C LEU A 129 -10.17 5.77 -5.28
N ASP A 130 -9.63 6.40 -6.32
CA ASP A 130 -10.16 7.65 -6.81
C ASP A 130 -11.63 7.50 -7.20
N GLU A 131 -11.94 6.43 -7.90
CA GLU A 131 -13.31 6.19 -8.33
C GLU A 131 -14.25 5.97 -7.15
N ARG A 132 -13.79 5.27 -6.12
CA ARG A 132 -14.63 4.98 -4.95
C ARG A 132 -14.81 6.17 -4.04
N MET A 133 -13.79 7.01 -3.93
CA MET A 133 -13.83 8.15 -3.03
C MET A 133 -14.43 9.39 -3.68
N GLY A 134 -14.72 9.32 -4.96
CA GLY A 134 -15.25 10.45 -5.70
C GLY A 134 -14.13 11.33 -6.24
N ASP A 135 -14.51 12.27 -7.03
CA ASP A 135 -13.56 13.08 -7.78
C ASP A 135 -12.99 14.26 -6.99
N ALA A 136 -13.30 14.35 -5.74
CA ALA A 136 -12.86 15.49 -4.96
C ALA A 136 -11.37 15.50 -4.69
N ALA A 137 -10.75 14.34 -4.63
CA ALA A 137 -9.35 14.26 -4.29
C ALA A 137 -8.68 13.19 -5.10
N GLN A 138 -7.52 13.51 -5.64
CA GLN A 138 -6.73 12.52 -6.33
C GLN A 138 -5.95 11.71 -5.31
N VAL A 139 -6.14 10.40 -5.33
CA VAL A 139 -5.42 9.52 -4.41
C VAL A 139 -3.99 9.37 -4.87
N LYS A 140 -3.06 9.69 -4.01
CA LYS A 140 -1.64 9.61 -4.30
C LYS A 140 -1.10 8.23 -3.92
N PRO A 141 -0.04 7.77 -4.57
CA PRO A 141 0.55 6.47 -4.22
C PRO A 141 0.94 6.34 -2.77
N GLY A 142 1.42 7.42 -2.14
CA GLY A 142 1.77 7.38 -0.72
C GLY A 142 0.59 7.03 0.18
N TYR A 143 -0.59 7.54 -0.15
CA TYR A 143 -1.80 7.22 0.59
C TYR A 143 -2.16 5.73 0.43
N ALA A 144 -2.10 5.24 -0.80
CA ALA A 144 -2.42 3.84 -1.07
C ALA A 144 -1.45 2.89 -0.38
N ILE A 145 -0.17 3.25 -0.33
CA ILE A 145 0.84 2.47 0.38
C ILE A 145 0.51 2.41 1.87
N LYS A 146 0.22 3.55 2.47
CA LYS A 146 -0.10 3.60 3.89
C LYS A 146 -1.36 2.79 4.20
N LEU A 147 -2.37 2.92 3.36
CA LEU A 147 -3.62 2.19 3.55
C LEU A 147 -3.39 0.67 3.48
N ALA A 148 -2.66 0.21 2.48
CA ALA A 148 -2.40 -1.22 2.34
C ALA A 148 -1.61 -1.77 3.53
N LEU A 149 -0.60 -1.04 3.99
CA LEU A 149 0.19 -1.46 5.13
C LEU A 149 -0.64 -1.50 6.41
N ARG A 150 -1.47 -0.49 6.63
CA ARG A 150 -2.31 -0.46 7.81
C ARG A 150 -3.33 -1.60 7.82
N LEU A 151 -3.98 -1.84 6.70
CA LEU A 151 -4.92 -2.95 6.61
C LEU A 151 -4.23 -4.29 6.87
N PHE A 152 -3.05 -4.48 6.30
CA PHE A 152 -2.29 -5.70 6.50
C PHE A 152 -1.91 -5.89 7.98
N LEU A 153 -1.54 -4.81 8.65
CA LEU A 153 -1.16 -4.88 10.06
C LEU A 153 -2.35 -5.09 10.99
N LEU A 154 -3.54 -4.74 10.56
CA LEU A 154 -4.75 -5.00 11.34
C LEU A 154 -5.26 -6.44 11.19
N ASP A 155 -4.73 -7.17 10.24
CA ASP A 155 -5.16 -8.55 10.03
C ASP A 155 -4.88 -9.40 11.28
N GLY A 156 -5.88 -10.16 11.71
CA GLY A 156 -5.74 -11.01 12.89
C GLY A 156 -5.88 -10.28 14.21
N VAL A 157 -6.07 -8.97 14.19
CA VAL A 157 -6.33 -8.21 15.40
C VAL A 157 -7.82 -8.24 15.64
N GLY A 158 -8.21 -8.96 16.63
CA GLY A 158 -9.57 -9.27 17.03
C GLY A 158 -10.73 -8.38 16.69
N GLY A 159 -10.59 -7.27 16.22
CA GLY A 159 -11.71 -6.48 15.82
C GLY A 159 -11.73 -6.35 14.34
N ASP A 160 -12.80 -6.55 13.73
CA ASP A 160 -12.93 -6.32 12.33
C ASP A 160 -13.05 -4.84 12.09
N VAL A 161 -11.99 -4.13 12.33
CA VAL A 161 -11.99 -2.67 12.17
C VAL A 161 -12.43 -2.30 10.77
N ALA A 162 -12.00 -3.10 9.80
CA ALA A 162 -12.35 -2.82 8.42
C ALA A 162 -13.84 -2.98 8.12
N SER A 163 -14.55 -3.74 8.92
CA SER A 163 -15.98 -3.94 8.71
C SER A 163 -16.81 -3.45 9.88
N SER A 164 -16.27 -2.54 10.62
CA SER A 164 -16.92 -2.11 11.85
C SER A 164 -18.30 -1.48 11.66
N LYS A 165 -18.53 -0.85 10.54
CA LYS A 165 -19.84 -0.24 10.32
C LYS A 165 -20.95 -1.26 10.27
N ASP A 166 -20.65 -2.41 9.71
CA ASP A 166 -21.68 -3.44 9.61
C ASP A 166 -21.96 -4.03 10.97
N ASN A 167 -20.94 -4.22 11.75
CA ASN A 167 -21.12 -4.75 13.08
C ASN A 167 -21.88 -3.79 13.97
N ALA A 168 -21.71 -2.51 13.75
CA ALA A 168 -22.39 -1.52 14.54
C ALA A 168 -23.89 -1.48 14.27
N SER A 169 -24.30 -1.90 13.11
CA SER A 169 -25.70 -1.89 12.78
C SER A 169 -26.44 -3.14 13.23
N ALA A 170 -25.71 -4.10 13.64
CA ALA A 170 -26.30 -5.31 14.17
C ALA A 170 -26.69 -5.14 15.62
#